data_0a21922cda49c1b184bfc3d806544184
#
_entry.id   0a21922cda49c1b184bfc3d806544184
#
_cell.length_a   1.000
_cell.length_b   1.000
_cell.length_c   1.000
_cell.angle_alpha   90.00
_cell.angle_beta   90.00
_cell.angle_gamma   90.00
#
_symmetry.space_group_name_H-M   'P 1'
#
loop_
_entity.id
_entity.type
_entity.pdbx_description
1 polymer ?
#
loop_
_entity_poly.entity_id
_entity_poly.type
_entity_poly.pdbx_seq_one_letter_code
_entity_poly.pdbx_strand_id
1 'polypeptide(L)'
;MKLLNEILGTKYPIIQGGMANIATGEFAAACSNAGALGLIGSGGMDADSLRENIRRCRALTDKPFGVNIMLMHPQADEFAKIVVEEGVKLVTTGAGNPGKYMAAW
;
A
#
# COMPACT_ATOMS: atom_id res chain seq x y z
N MET A 1 11.35 -11.84 -19.98
CA MET A 1 11.27 -10.99 -18.76
C MET A 1 10.01 -10.14 -18.81
N LYS A 2 9.26 -10.09 -17.72
CA LYS A 2 8.07 -9.24 -17.64
C LYS A 2 8.44 -7.82 -17.27
N LEU A 3 7.78 -6.84 -17.88
CA LEU A 3 7.91 -5.45 -17.50
C LEU A 3 7.19 -5.18 -16.17
N LEU A 4 7.59 -4.14 -15.46
CA LEU A 4 7.01 -3.81 -14.16
C LEU A 4 5.49 -3.65 -14.23
N ASN A 5 4.99 -2.95 -15.26
CA ASN A 5 3.55 -2.75 -15.41
C ASN A 5 2.80 -4.06 -15.67
N GLU A 6 3.43 -5.06 -16.26
CA GLU A 6 2.83 -6.38 -16.44
C GLU A 6 2.72 -7.11 -15.11
N ILE A 7 3.74 -7.00 -14.26
CA ILE A 7 3.76 -7.62 -12.93
C ILE A 7 2.73 -6.96 -12.02
N LEU A 8 2.64 -5.64 -12.06
CA LEU A 8 1.74 -4.87 -11.18
C LEU A 8 0.30 -4.79 -11.68
N GLY A 9 0.07 -5.06 -12.96
CA GLY A 9 -1.24 -4.90 -13.57
C GLY A 9 -1.62 -3.44 -13.81
N THR A 10 -0.62 -2.54 -13.92
CA THR A 10 -0.83 -1.12 -14.15
C THR A 10 -0.65 -0.77 -15.62
N LYS A 11 -1.12 0.42 -16.02
CA LYS A 11 -0.94 0.90 -17.40
C LYS A 11 0.52 1.28 -17.66
N TYR A 12 1.16 1.89 -16.67
CA TYR A 12 2.55 2.37 -16.77
C TYR A 12 3.43 1.69 -15.74
N PRO A 13 4.75 1.52 -16.02
CA PRO A 13 5.69 0.94 -15.05
C PRO A 13 6.13 2.01 -14.02
N ILE A 14 5.17 2.60 -13.30
CA ILE A 14 5.38 3.68 -12.35
C ILE A 14 4.72 3.32 -11.03
N ILE A 15 5.46 3.49 -9.94
CA ILE A 15 4.95 3.33 -8.57
C ILE A 15 5.04 4.70 -7.89
N GLN A 16 3.90 5.17 -7.37
CA GLN A 16 3.90 6.39 -6.57
C GLN A 16 4.46 6.05 -5.18
N GLY A 17 5.40 6.85 -4.69
CA GLY A 17 6.01 6.63 -3.38
C GLY A 17 5.02 6.85 -2.24
N GLY A 18 5.09 6.00 -1.21
CA GLY A 18 4.31 6.19 0.00
C GLY A 18 4.88 7.32 0.84
N MET A 19 4.10 8.35 1.10
CA MET A 19 4.51 9.52 1.88
C MET A 19 3.54 9.74 3.03
N ALA A 20 4.07 9.79 4.26
CA ALA A 20 3.26 10.03 5.45
C ALA A 20 2.47 11.33 5.32
N ASN A 21 1.20 11.31 5.72
CA ASN A 21 0.27 12.44 5.70
C ASN A 21 -0.10 12.98 4.31
N ILE A 22 0.50 12.44 3.25
CA ILE A 22 0.21 12.85 1.86
C ILE A 22 -0.43 11.70 1.09
N ALA A 23 0.17 10.51 1.15
CA ALA A 23 -0.29 9.35 0.41
C ALA A 23 -1.43 8.64 1.16
N THR A 24 -2.60 9.23 1.12
CA THR A 24 -3.84 8.68 1.69
C THR A 24 -4.49 7.70 0.72
N GLY A 25 -5.59 7.07 1.14
CA GLY A 25 -6.40 6.23 0.27
C GLY A 25 -6.92 6.97 -0.97
N GLU A 26 -7.33 8.22 -0.81
CA GLU A 26 -7.80 9.05 -1.93
C GLU A 26 -6.66 9.35 -2.91
N PHE A 27 -5.49 9.71 -2.39
CA PHE A 27 -4.32 10.01 -3.21
C PHE A 27 -3.87 8.76 -3.97
N ALA A 28 -3.79 7.62 -3.28
CA ALA A 28 -3.40 6.36 -3.90
C ALA A 28 -4.38 5.95 -5.01
N ALA A 29 -5.68 6.10 -4.76
CA ALA A 29 -6.69 5.80 -5.76
C ALA A 29 -6.56 6.69 -7.00
N ALA A 30 -6.27 7.98 -6.81
CA ALA A 30 -6.06 8.90 -7.92
C ALA A 30 -4.86 8.49 -8.78
N CYS A 31 -3.76 8.10 -8.13
CA CYS A 31 -2.56 7.62 -8.83
C CYS A 31 -2.84 6.32 -9.59
N SER A 32 -3.57 5.38 -8.98
CA SER A 32 -3.91 4.12 -9.62
C SER A 32 -4.85 4.33 -10.81
N ASN A 33 -5.83 5.23 -10.68
CA ASN A 33 -6.74 5.57 -11.77
C ASN A 33 -6.01 6.24 -12.93
N ALA A 34 -4.91 6.94 -12.66
CA ALA A 34 -4.07 7.57 -13.69
C ALA A 34 -3.16 6.57 -14.42
N GLY A 35 -3.09 5.33 -13.97
CA GLY A 35 -2.32 4.27 -14.64
C GLY A 35 -1.03 3.87 -13.93
N ALA A 36 -0.69 4.48 -12.82
CA ALA A 36 0.44 4.10 -11.96
C ALA A 36 -0.02 3.11 -10.88
N LEU A 37 0.91 2.65 -10.04
CA LEU A 37 0.54 1.94 -8.82
C LEU A 37 0.51 2.94 -7.67
N GLY A 38 -0.66 3.21 -7.13
CA GLY A 38 -0.81 4.07 -5.95
C GLY A 38 -0.44 3.32 -4.69
N LEU A 39 0.24 3.98 -3.76
CA LEU A 39 0.59 3.42 -2.46
C LEU A 39 0.04 4.29 -1.34
N ILE A 40 -0.61 3.65 -0.37
CA ILE A 40 -1.02 4.31 0.86
C ILE A 40 0.18 4.34 1.80
N GLY A 41 0.54 5.53 2.29
CA GLY A 41 1.63 5.70 3.24
C GLY A 41 1.12 5.61 4.68
N SER A 42 1.46 4.55 5.39
CA SER A 42 0.93 4.29 6.72
C SER A 42 1.67 4.99 7.86
N GLY A 43 2.76 5.68 7.58
CA GLY A 43 3.64 6.24 8.61
C GLY A 43 2.97 7.24 9.57
N GLY A 44 1.97 7.96 9.12
CA GLY A 44 1.23 8.92 9.95
C GLY A 44 -0.11 8.42 10.45
N MET A 45 -0.40 7.12 10.31
CA MET A 45 -1.70 6.54 10.62
C MET A 45 -1.63 5.62 11.84
N ASP A 46 -2.79 5.41 12.49
CA ASP A 46 -2.99 4.29 13.39
C ASP A 46 -3.66 3.12 12.63
N ALA A 47 -3.91 2.01 13.33
CA ALA A 47 -4.47 0.81 12.70
C ALA A 47 -5.85 1.06 12.09
N ASP A 48 -6.72 1.76 12.82
CA ASP A 48 -8.08 2.04 12.34
C ASP A 48 -8.04 2.95 11.12
N SER A 49 -7.18 3.96 11.14
CA SER A 49 -6.99 4.90 10.05
C SER A 49 -6.48 4.21 8.79
N LEU A 50 -5.53 3.28 8.93
CA LEU A 50 -5.02 2.52 7.79
C LEU A 50 -6.14 1.68 7.17
N ARG A 51 -6.92 0.98 7.99
CA ARG A 51 -8.02 0.15 7.48
C ARG A 51 -9.05 1.00 6.74
N GLU A 52 -9.39 2.15 7.29
CA GLU A 52 -10.32 3.08 6.64
C GLU A 52 -9.79 3.58 5.30
N ASN A 53 -8.49 3.93 5.23
CA ASN A 53 -7.87 4.39 3.99
C ASN A 53 -7.82 3.28 2.94
N ILE A 54 -7.58 2.04 3.31
CA ILE A 54 -7.62 0.91 2.38
C ILE A 54 -9.03 0.76 1.80
N ARG A 55 -10.04 0.80 2.63
CA ARG A 55 -11.43 0.68 2.18
C ARG A 55 -11.86 1.83 1.31
N ARG A 56 -11.42 3.04 1.64
CA ARG A 56 -11.70 4.22 0.84
C ARG A 56 -11.02 4.15 -0.52
N CYS A 57 -9.77 3.71 -0.56
CA CYS A 57 -9.08 3.51 -1.84
C CYS A 57 -9.82 2.50 -2.71
N ARG A 58 -10.22 1.38 -2.13
CA ARG A 58 -10.95 0.33 -2.85
C ARG A 58 -12.31 0.83 -3.38
N ALA A 59 -12.95 1.75 -2.67
CA ALA A 59 -14.21 2.34 -3.11
C ALA A 59 -14.02 3.33 -4.28
N LEU A 60 -12.84 3.94 -4.40
CA LEU A 60 -12.55 4.98 -5.39
C LEU A 60 -11.87 4.45 -6.65
N THR A 61 -11.33 3.23 -6.61
CA THR A 61 -10.65 2.64 -7.77
C THR A 61 -10.84 1.12 -7.79
N ASP A 62 -10.94 0.57 -9.00
CA ASP A 62 -10.87 -0.89 -9.23
C ASP A 62 -9.46 -1.30 -9.68
N LYS A 63 -8.54 -0.35 -9.78
CA LYS A 63 -7.18 -0.58 -10.23
C LYS A 63 -6.29 -1.05 -9.08
N PRO A 64 -5.14 -1.70 -9.38
CA PRO A 64 -4.21 -2.13 -8.33
C PRO A 64 -3.69 -0.96 -7.50
N PHE A 65 -3.56 -1.20 -6.21
CA PHE A 65 -2.90 -0.28 -5.28
C PHE A 65 -2.21 -1.10 -4.21
N GLY A 66 -1.33 -0.47 -3.45
CA GLY A 66 -0.62 -1.13 -2.37
C GLY A 66 -0.52 -0.25 -1.13
N VAL A 67 0.19 -0.77 -0.14
CA VAL A 67 0.42 -0.07 1.14
C VAL A 67 1.92 -0.09 1.44
N ASN A 68 2.45 1.05 1.82
CA ASN A 68 3.82 1.14 2.33
C ASN A 68 3.78 1.09 3.86
N ILE A 69 4.55 0.18 4.44
CA ILE A 69 4.67 0.02 5.90
C ILE A 69 6.06 0.43 6.34
N MET A 70 6.12 1.41 7.25
CA MET A 70 7.35 1.75 7.95
C MET A 70 7.51 0.77 9.10
N LEU A 71 8.53 -0.09 9.03
CA LEU A 71 8.70 -1.18 10.00
C LEU A 71 9.10 -0.71 11.40
N MET A 72 9.58 0.52 11.54
CA MET A 72 9.85 1.12 12.84
C MET A 72 8.60 1.72 13.51
N HIS A 73 7.47 1.74 12.83
CA HIS A 73 6.23 2.27 13.40
C HIS A 73 5.78 1.40 14.59
N PRO A 74 5.31 2.01 15.70
CA PRO A 74 4.86 1.21 16.86
C PRO A 74 3.76 0.20 16.56
N GLN A 75 2.94 0.45 15.54
CA GLN A 75 1.84 -0.43 15.14
C GLN A 75 2.15 -1.25 13.89
N ALA A 76 3.44 -1.44 13.55
CA ALA A 76 3.82 -2.17 12.34
C ALA A 76 3.24 -3.59 12.32
N ASP A 77 3.19 -4.28 13.47
CA ASP A 77 2.60 -5.62 13.56
C ASP A 77 1.11 -5.60 13.21
N GLU A 78 0.38 -4.59 13.67
CA GLU A 78 -1.04 -4.41 13.35
C GLU A 78 -1.23 -4.10 11.87
N PHE A 79 -0.39 -3.24 11.30
CA PHE A 79 -0.44 -2.91 9.87
C PHE A 79 -0.20 -4.15 9.02
N ALA A 80 0.76 -4.98 9.39
CA ALA A 80 1.07 -6.22 8.67
C ALA A 80 -0.15 -7.17 8.65
N LYS A 81 -0.88 -7.23 9.75
CA LYS A 81 -2.09 -8.04 9.85
C LYS A 81 -3.23 -7.44 9.01
N ILE A 82 -3.41 -6.13 9.06
CA ILE A 82 -4.48 -5.44 8.34
C ILE A 82 -4.34 -5.62 6.82
N VAL A 83 -3.13 -5.53 6.27
CA VAL A 83 -2.95 -5.69 4.82
C VAL A 83 -3.33 -7.10 4.36
N VAL A 84 -3.10 -8.11 5.19
CA VAL A 84 -3.54 -9.48 4.89
C VAL A 84 -5.06 -9.59 4.99
N GLU A 85 -5.64 -9.09 6.08
CA GLU A 85 -7.08 -9.16 6.30
C GLU A 85 -7.88 -8.42 5.22
N GLU A 86 -7.39 -7.26 4.77
CA GLU A 86 -8.06 -6.45 3.75
C GLU A 86 -7.71 -6.88 2.33
N GLY A 87 -6.89 -7.91 2.15
CA GLY A 87 -6.58 -8.45 0.83
C GLY A 87 -5.73 -7.55 -0.04
N VAL A 88 -4.89 -6.71 0.55
CA VAL A 88 -3.96 -5.86 -0.19
C VAL A 88 -2.92 -6.74 -0.87
N LYS A 89 -2.72 -6.57 -2.17
CA LYS A 89 -1.89 -7.47 -2.98
C LYS A 89 -0.44 -7.04 -3.11
N LEU A 90 -0.12 -5.81 -2.77
CA LEU A 90 1.25 -5.30 -2.84
C LEU A 90 1.57 -4.50 -1.59
N VAL A 91 2.71 -4.83 -1.00
CA VAL A 91 3.21 -4.13 0.19
C VAL A 91 4.64 -3.73 -0.09
N THR A 92 5.00 -2.48 0.23
CA THR A 92 6.38 -2.04 0.27
C THR A 92 6.76 -1.78 1.72
N THR A 93 8.02 -1.95 2.06
CA THR A 93 8.49 -1.75 3.43
C THR A 93 9.69 -0.83 3.45
N GLY A 94 9.87 -0.13 4.56
CA GLY A 94 11.03 0.71 4.82
C GLY A 94 11.41 0.67 6.28
N ALA A 95 12.62 1.11 6.59
CA ALA A 95 13.12 1.26 7.96
C ALA A 95 13.12 -0.05 8.76
N GLY A 96 13.51 -1.17 8.14
CA GLY A 96 13.63 -2.44 8.85
C GLY A 96 13.65 -3.65 7.93
N ASN A 97 13.65 -4.82 8.52
CA ASN A 97 13.65 -6.11 7.83
C ASN A 97 12.26 -6.73 7.90
N PRO A 98 11.59 -6.98 6.77
CA PRO A 98 10.24 -7.53 6.76
C PRO A 98 10.17 -9.04 6.99
N GLY A 99 11.30 -9.70 7.25
CA GLY A 99 11.39 -11.18 7.30
C GLY A 99 10.33 -11.84 8.17
N LYS A 100 10.01 -11.25 9.32
CA LYS A 100 9.02 -11.84 10.23
C LYS A 100 7.58 -11.81 9.71
N TYR A 101 7.30 -11.05 8.66
CA TYR A 101 5.95 -10.95 8.08
C TYR A 101 5.77 -11.72 6.77
N MET A 102 6.88 -12.16 6.17
CA MET A 102 6.84 -12.73 4.82
C MET A 102 5.97 -13.97 4.71
N ALA A 103 5.93 -14.81 5.74
CA ALA A 103 5.13 -16.03 5.72
C ALA A 103 3.61 -15.72 5.66
N ALA A 104 3.18 -14.62 6.28
CA ALA A 104 1.77 -14.20 6.24
C ALA A 104 1.42 -13.49 4.94
N TRP A 105 2.41 -12.84 4.35
CA TRP A 105 2.25 -12.13 3.08
C TRP A 105 2.51 -13.08 1.89
#